data_fcb5314d12609353eb3cb3a086dfa3fb
#
_entry.id   fcb5314d12609353eb3cb3a086dfa3fb
#
_cell.length_a   1.000
_cell.length_b   1.000
_cell.length_c   1.000
_cell.angle_alpha   90.00
_cell.angle_beta   90.00
_cell.angle_gamma   90.00
#
_symmetry.space_group_name_H-M   'P 1'
#
loop_
_entity.id
_entity.type
_entity.pdbx_description
1 polymer ?
#
loop_
_entity_poly.entity_id
_entity_poly.type
_entity_poly.pdbx_seq_one_letter_code
_entity_poly.pdbx_strand_id
1 'polypeptide(L)' 'MQRYGNQSRESGVVAYDIDAGQIIVQFRNGERYLYTEDSAGAANIATMQELARAGRGLSSFISQHVHDRYARKLHSRHL' A
#
# COMPACT_ATOMS: atom_id res chain seq x y z
N MET A 1 5.30 4.80 10.28
CA MET A 1 4.22 4.59 9.31
C MET A 1 2.90 5.15 9.83
N GLN A 2 2.09 5.62 8.91
CA GLN A 2 0.75 6.09 9.28
C GLN A 2 -0.17 4.90 9.39
N ARG A 3 -1.08 4.95 10.34
CA ARG A 3 -2.09 3.92 10.47
C ARG A 3 -3.14 4.10 9.39
N TYR A 4 -3.46 3.03 8.69
CA TYR A 4 -4.53 3.05 7.70
C TYR A 4 -5.87 3.02 8.42
N GLY A 5 -6.79 3.90 8.03
CA GLY A 5 -8.07 4.01 8.71
C GLY A 5 -8.92 2.76 8.65
N ASN A 6 -8.83 2.03 7.52
CA ASN A 6 -9.52 0.74 7.39
C ASN A 6 -11.01 0.85 7.70
N GLN A 7 -11.66 1.81 7.07
CA GLN A 7 -13.06 2.09 7.38
C GLN A 7 -13.97 0.93 7.04
N SER A 8 -13.59 0.11 6.07
CA SER A 8 -14.40 -1.03 5.69
C SER A 8 -14.27 -2.20 6.66
N ARG A 9 -13.22 -2.21 7.45
CA ARG A 9 -12.92 -3.27 8.41
C ARG A 9 -12.54 -4.59 7.76
N GLU A 10 -12.63 -4.67 6.44
CA GLU A 10 -12.29 -5.90 5.72
C GLU A 10 -10.99 -5.78 4.98
N SER A 11 -10.40 -4.61 4.99
CA SER A 11 -9.15 -4.39 4.33
C SER A 11 -8.03 -5.13 5.04
N GLY A 12 -7.12 -5.71 4.25
CA GLY A 12 -5.91 -6.30 4.80
C GLY A 12 -4.84 -5.28 5.12
N VAL A 13 -5.04 -4.03 4.72
CA VAL A 13 -4.06 -2.97 4.92
C VAL A 13 -4.22 -2.39 6.32
N VAL A 14 -3.11 -2.29 7.06
CA VAL A 14 -3.15 -1.74 8.42
C VAL A 14 -2.34 -0.46 8.57
N ALA A 15 -1.37 -0.24 7.70
CA ALA A 15 -0.52 0.95 7.80
C ALA A 15 0.08 1.26 6.44
N TYR A 16 0.56 2.48 6.28
CA TYR A 16 1.20 2.89 5.05
C TYR A 16 2.21 3.98 5.33
N ASP A 17 3.10 4.20 4.36
CA ASP A 17 4.08 5.25 4.41
C ASP A 17 4.18 5.86 3.03
N ILE A 18 3.98 7.16 2.90
CA ILE A 18 3.96 7.86 1.64
C ILE A 18 5.23 8.67 1.48
N ASP A 19 5.85 8.54 0.33
CA ASP A 19 7.00 9.36 -0.03
C ASP A 19 6.84 9.79 -1.48
N ALA A 20 7.74 10.65 -1.95
CA ALA A 20 7.65 11.14 -3.31
C ALA A 20 7.73 9.97 -4.29
N GLY A 21 6.68 9.81 -5.09
CA GLY A 21 6.67 8.79 -6.12
C GLY A 21 6.60 7.36 -5.63
N GLN A 22 6.26 7.14 -4.36
CA GLN A 22 6.20 5.77 -3.86
C GLN A 22 5.29 5.68 -2.65
N ILE A 23 4.94 4.44 -2.31
CA ILE A 23 4.15 4.17 -1.12
C ILE A 23 4.54 2.78 -0.60
N ILE A 24 4.66 2.69 0.70
CA ILE A 24 4.85 1.41 1.38
C ILE A 24 3.53 1.05 2.04
N VAL A 25 3.08 -0.18 1.83
CA VAL A 25 1.82 -0.66 2.39
C VAL A 25 2.11 -1.85 3.28
N GLN A 26 1.62 -1.79 4.51
CA GLN A 26 1.76 -2.90 5.43
C GLN A 26 0.43 -3.61 5.57
N PHE A 27 0.47 -4.92 5.44
CA PHE A 27 -0.73 -5.75 5.53
C PHE A 27 -0.85 -6.37 6.92
N ARG A 28 -2.04 -6.91 7.18
CA ARG A 28 -2.38 -7.45 8.48
C ARG A 28 -1.41 -8.54 8.95
N ASN A 29 -0.87 -9.30 8.01
CA ASN A 29 0.08 -10.36 8.35
C ASN A 29 1.48 -9.83 8.66
N GLY A 30 1.67 -8.51 8.65
CA GLY A 30 2.95 -7.91 8.97
C GLY A 30 3.84 -7.67 7.78
N GLU A 31 3.45 -8.14 6.60
CA GLU A 31 4.26 -7.96 5.41
C GLU A 31 4.12 -6.57 4.86
N ARG A 32 5.21 -6.04 4.34
CA ARG A 32 5.23 -4.70 3.76
C ARG A 32 5.71 -4.78 2.32
N TYR A 33 5.06 -3.98 1.48
CA TYR A 33 5.37 -3.95 0.05
C TYR A 33 5.62 -2.52 -0.36
N LEU A 34 6.66 -2.32 -1.17
CA LEU A 34 6.99 -1.01 -1.71
C LEU A 34 6.51 -0.93 -3.15
N TYR A 35 5.69 0.07 -3.42
CA TYR A 35 5.22 0.36 -4.77
C TYR A 35 5.82 1.69 -5.21
N THR A 36 6.36 1.73 -6.43
CA THR A 36 6.97 2.93 -6.97
C THR A 36 6.34 3.26 -8.31
N GLU A 37 6.62 4.47 -8.79
CA GLU A 37 6.13 4.86 -10.10
C GLU A 37 6.68 3.94 -11.19
N ASP A 38 7.91 3.47 -11.03
CA ASP A 38 8.48 2.55 -11.99
C ASP A 38 7.79 1.19 -11.98
N SER A 39 7.38 0.73 -10.82
CA SER A 39 6.80 -0.61 -10.73
C SER A 39 5.30 -0.62 -11.00
N ALA A 40 4.59 0.40 -10.55
CA ALA A 40 3.13 0.42 -10.60
C ALA A 40 2.58 1.50 -11.52
N GLY A 41 3.39 2.50 -11.87
CA GLY A 41 2.92 3.60 -12.68
C GLY A 41 2.56 4.81 -11.83
N ALA A 42 2.90 6.00 -12.33
CA ALA A 42 2.71 7.23 -11.56
C ALA A 42 1.23 7.45 -11.22
N ALA A 43 0.31 7.18 -12.15
CA ALA A 43 -1.10 7.37 -11.88
C ALA A 43 -1.60 6.44 -10.79
N ASN A 44 -1.14 5.20 -10.80
CA ASN A 44 -1.53 4.25 -9.77
C ASN A 44 -0.99 4.65 -8.41
N ILE A 45 0.26 5.13 -8.37
CA ILE A 45 0.83 5.58 -7.11
C ILE A 45 0.03 6.75 -6.53
N ALA A 46 -0.32 7.72 -7.38
CA ALA A 46 -1.12 8.86 -6.90
C ALA A 46 -2.44 8.41 -6.32
N THR A 47 -3.12 7.49 -6.99
CA THR A 47 -4.38 6.97 -6.51
C THR A 47 -4.21 6.21 -5.19
N MET A 48 -3.17 5.39 -5.11
CA MET A 48 -2.90 4.64 -3.87
C MET A 48 -2.66 5.58 -2.71
N GLN A 49 -1.92 6.66 -2.93
CA GLN A 49 -1.65 7.61 -1.87
C GLN A 49 -2.94 8.28 -1.40
N GLU A 50 -3.82 8.61 -2.33
CA GLU A 50 -5.11 9.20 -1.98
C GLU A 50 -5.97 8.25 -1.17
N LEU A 51 -6.04 6.99 -1.62
CA LEU A 51 -6.85 6.00 -0.92
C LEU A 51 -6.30 5.71 0.47
N ALA A 52 -4.97 5.72 0.59
CA ALA A 52 -4.35 5.50 1.89
C ALA A 52 -4.75 6.61 2.86
N ARG A 53 -4.72 7.86 2.40
CA ARG A 53 -5.11 8.98 3.25
C ARG A 53 -6.59 8.95 3.59
N ALA A 54 -7.41 8.48 2.66
CA ALA A 54 -8.85 8.38 2.89
C ALA A 54 -9.21 7.25 3.85
N GLY A 55 -8.34 6.26 3.98
CA GLY A 55 -8.57 5.16 4.90
C GLY A 55 -9.53 4.12 4.38
N ARG A 56 -9.71 4.03 3.07
CA ARG A 56 -10.60 3.03 2.50
C ARG A 56 -10.27 2.80 1.04
N GLY A 57 -10.57 1.60 0.56
CA GLY A 57 -10.46 1.27 -0.85
C GLY A 57 -9.07 0.88 -1.31
N LEU A 58 -8.07 1.02 -0.46
CA LEU A 58 -6.70 0.75 -0.88
C LEU A 58 -6.47 -0.73 -1.16
N SER A 59 -6.98 -1.59 -0.31
CA SER A 59 -6.80 -3.03 -0.47
C SER A 59 -7.42 -3.51 -1.78
N SER A 60 -8.63 -3.06 -2.07
CA SER A 60 -9.31 -3.43 -3.31
C SER A 60 -8.56 -2.91 -4.51
N PHE A 61 -8.08 -1.67 -4.43
CA PHE A 61 -7.33 -1.09 -5.54
C PHE A 61 -6.08 -1.90 -5.81
N ILE A 62 -5.35 -2.26 -4.77
CA ILE A 62 -4.14 -3.06 -4.92
C ILE A 62 -4.47 -4.38 -5.60
N SER A 63 -5.50 -5.04 -5.13
CA SER A 63 -5.90 -6.34 -5.65
C SER A 63 -6.29 -6.28 -7.11
N GLN A 64 -6.91 -5.18 -7.53
CA GLN A 64 -7.45 -5.07 -8.88
C GLN A 64 -6.49 -4.46 -9.88
N HIS A 65 -5.57 -3.62 -9.44
CA HIS A 65 -4.77 -2.80 -10.35
C HIS A 65 -3.27 -3.03 -10.26
N VAL A 66 -2.76 -3.27 -9.07
CA VAL A 66 -1.31 -3.35 -8.90
C VAL A 66 -0.87 -4.60 -8.15
N HIS A 67 -1.70 -5.59 -8.13
CA HIS A 67 -1.58 -6.81 -7.35
C HIS A 67 -0.13 -7.25 -7.11
N ASP A 68 0.64 -7.47 -8.16
CA ASP A 68 2.01 -7.93 -8.04
C ASP A 68 3.01 -6.93 -8.60
N ARG A 69 2.61 -5.66 -8.72
CA ARG A 69 3.46 -4.63 -9.31
C ARG A 69 4.24 -3.86 -8.27
N TYR A 70 4.56 -4.48 -7.16
CA TYR A 70 5.42 -3.85 -6.17
C TYR A 70 6.87 -3.92 -6.62
N ALA A 71 7.66 -2.90 -6.23
CA ALA A 71 9.07 -2.87 -6.55
C ALA A 71 9.83 -3.91 -5.74
N ARG A 72 9.42 -4.08 -4.48
CA ARG A 72 10.01 -5.11 -3.64
C ARG A 72 9.11 -5.38 -2.46
N LYS A 73 9.28 -6.54 -1.90
CA LYS A 73 8.61 -6.93 -0.67
C LYS A 73 9.58 -6.69 0.48
N LEU A 74 9.14 -5.89 1.44
CA LEU A 74 9.96 -5.55 2.58
C LEU A 74 9.59 -6.45 3.74
N HIS A 75 10.59 -7.08 4.34
CA HIS A 75 10.30 -7.91 5.49
C HIS A 75 10.16 -7.03 6.71
N SER A 76 9.07 -7.21 7.45
CA SER A 76 8.81 -6.39 8.61
C SER A 76 9.70 -6.77 9.78
N ARG A 77 10.29 -7.93 9.72
CA ARG A 77 11.15 -8.40 10.78
C ARG A 77 12.07 -9.47 10.25
N HIS A 78 12.99 -9.82 11.09
CA HIS A 78 13.95 -10.84 10.76
C HIS A 78 14.37 -11.53 12.04
N LEU A 79 15.07 -12.56 11.89
CA LEU A 79 15.53 -13.31 13.06
C LEU A 79 17.00 -13.25 13.25
#